data_52cb1b084edf8c9efccad81cee2552f3
#
_entry.id   52cb1b084edf8c9efccad81cee2552f3
#
_cell.length_a   1.000
_cell.length_b   1.000
_cell.length_c   1.000
_cell.angle_alpha   90.00
_cell.angle_beta   90.00
_cell.angle_gamma   90.00
#
_symmetry.space_group_name_H-M   'P 1'
#
loop_
_entity.id
_entity.type
_entity.pdbx_description
1 polymer ?
#
loop_
_entity_poly.entity_id
_entity_poly.type
_entity_poly.pdbx_seq_one_letter_code
_entity_poly.pdbx_strand_id
1 'polypeptide(L)'
;MNSVVIPVSSGELDRQTPGRVGEWAGSVVACGVAGALALFAIAMGWRGSDLPAQVFRVELFHRAGFVMWDSQWFSGVPTLNYSVLTPVLGALTGPTTLCVASGVASAFFFQRLAHRAFGASAWAGSVWFATSTATNLVIGRVAFALGIVFLLGALLALQHHWVLVAAPCALLCGLASPVAGVFVAVIAGGWGLARRSERAGAWLTGAMGIGPVLAIAVLFPSPGAQPYEWWALGCDLALCALVWAAVPKKYSALRYGAVVYAVVLIATKVVASPLGGNVSRLNQYAAGPLLACVLWEYRRALVVVLAIPLLFWQWFPAFDTMAFARADPSTHRAYYQPLLRYLNAQGHTFGRVEIPDTFRHWEAAYVAPQFPLARGWERQLDYAYDADFYNSTLTATRYESWLSENAVQYVALPDAQLDSSSTVEAKLIKSGLPYLQPIWHDAHWQVFRFREYRGLVDGPAQLTTLTPDTFTLRVTGPGVVTVHIHDSPHWAVQGSGCTRAGPDNWIQLHNLVPGTVRIVQALSGTRCDADR
;
A
#
# COMPACT_ATOMS: atom_id res chain seq x y z
N MET A 1 -37.88 -71.41 10.86
CA MET A 1 -37.02 -71.32 9.66
C MET A 1 -36.13 -70.11 9.88
N ASN A 2 -34.85 -70.39 9.91
CA ASN A 2 -33.81 -69.56 10.53
C ASN A 2 -33.52 -68.19 9.83
N SER A 3 -33.65 -67.16 10.57
CA SER A 3 -33.14 -65.83 10.20
C SER A 3 -31.68 -65.73 10.64
N VAL A 4 -30.77 -65.64 9.68
CA VAL A 4 -29.34 -65.39 9.92
C VAL A 4 -29.19 -63.88 10.13
N VAL A 5 -28.91 -63.45 11.35
CA VAL A 5 -28.49 -62.09 11.70
C VAL A 5 -26.97 -62.07 11.56
N ILE A 6 -26.48 -61.31 10.59
CA ILE A 6 -25.05 -60.97 10.45
C ILE A 6 -24.75 -59.82 11.40
N PRO A 7 -23.83 -59.94 12.34
CA PRO A 7 -23.42 -58.80 13.17
C PRO A 7 -22.55 -57.87 12.32
N VAL A 8 -23.02 -56.64 12.10
CA VAL A 8 -22.21 -55.53 11.58
C VAL A 8 -21.23 -55.17 12.68
N SER A 9 -19.94 -55.42 12.44
CA SER A 9 -18.85 -55.06 13.32
C SER A 9 -18.81 -53.50 13.47
N SER A 10 -19.00 -53.04 14.68
CA SER A 10 -18.85 -51.65 15.10
C SER A 10 -17.37 -51.25 15.24
N GLY A 11 -16.59 -51.44 14.21
CA GLY A 11 -15.17 -51.22 14.24
C GLY A 11 -14.65 -50.52 12.99
N GLU A 12 -15.10 -49.27 12.72
CA GLU A 12 -14.35 -48.40 11.78
C GLU A 12 -14.99 -46.99 11.72
N LEU A 13 -14.99 -46.30 12.82
CA LEU A 13 -15.22 -44.84 12.83
C LEU A 13 -14.46 -44.20 14.01
N ASP A 14 -13.24 -44.63 14.25
CA ASP A 14 -12.29 -43.81 15.02
C ASP A 14 -11.51 -42.93 14.03
N ARG A 15 -12.21 -41.98 13.39
CA ARG A 15 -11.55 -40.84 12.81
C ARG A 15 -10.94 -40.07 13.99
N GLN A 16 -9.65 -40.32 14.24
CA GLN A 16 -8.81 -39.57 15.13
C GLN A 16 -9.10 -38.08 14.93
N THR A 17 -9.91 -37.50 15.80
CA THR A 17 -9.94 -36.05 16.01
C THR A 17 -8.52 -35.68 16.37
N PRO A 18 -7.82 -34.87 15.55
CA PRO A 18 -6.47 -34.42 15.87
C PRO A 18 -6.52 -33.81 17.25
N GLY A 19 -5.77 -34.36 18.19
CA GLY A 19 -5.86 -33.96 19.59
C GLY A 19 -5.64 -32.45 19.71
N ARG A 20 -6.47 -31.75 20.46
CA ARG A 20 -6.39 -30.29 20.72
C ARG A 20 -4.96 -29.84 21.06
N VAL A 21 -4.17 -30.70 21.68
CA VAL A 21 -2.76 -30.46 22.03
C VAL A 21 -1.88 -30.28 20.80
N GLY A 22 -2.02 -31.09 19.75
CA GLY A 22 -1.21 -30.96 18.52
C GLY A 22 -1.54 -29.69 17.71
N GLU A 23 -2.79 -29.28 17.72
CA GLU A 23 -3.26 -28.06 17.07
C GLU A 23 -2.67 -26.79 17.75
N TRP A 24 -2.67 -26.74 19.08
CA TRP A 24 -2.08 -25.63 19.85
C TRP A 24 -0.56 -25.59 19.68
N ALA A 25 0.11 -26.75 19.72
CA ALA A 25 1.55 -26.82 19.52
C ALA A 25 1.96 -26.24 18.14
N GLY A 26 1.23 -26.58 17.06
CA GLY A 26 1.46 -26.02 15.73
C GLY A 26 1.28 -24.50 15.70
N SER A 27 0.28 -23.96 16.40
CA SER A 27 0.05 -22.51 16.47
C SER A 27 1.18 -21.80 17.22
N VAL A 28 1.65 -22.37 18.33
CA VAL A 28 2.78 -21.82 19.11
C VAL A 28 4.05 -21.79 18.25
N VAL A 29 4.35 -22.85 17.51
CA VAL A 29 5.52 -22.91 16.61
C VAL A 29 5.42 -21.86 15.50
N ALA A 30 4.28 -21.75 14.82
CA ALA A 30 4.11 -20.78 13.74
C ALA A 30 4.24 -19.33 14.26
N CYS A 31 3.60 -19.01 15.39
CA CYS A 31 3.73 -17.70 16.04
C CYS A 31 5.16 -17.42 16.50
N GLY A 32 5.83 -18.43 17.08
CA GLY A 32 7.23 -18.33 17.51
C GLY A 32 8.18 -18.03 16.36
N VAL A 33 8.02 -18.71 15.23
CA VAL A 33 8.82 -18.45 14.02
C VAL A 33 8.56 -17.03 13.48
N ALA A 34 7.29 -16.62 13.37
CA ALA A 34 6.94 -15.27 12.91
C ALA A 34 7.53 -14.18 13.84
N GLY A 35 7.40 -14.37 15.17
CA GLY A 35 7.94 -13.46 16.16
C GLY A 35 9.46 -13.38 16.15
N ALA A 36 10.13 -14.54 16.08
CA ALA A 36 11.60 -14.61 16.05
C ALA A 36 12.17 -13.92 14.79
N LEU A 37 11.57 -14.16 13.62
CA LEU A 37 11.99 -13.50 12.37
C LEU A 37 11.71 -12.00 12.40
N ALA A 38 10.59 -11.56 13.01
CA ALA A 38 10.30 -10.15 13.18
C ALA A 38 11.32 -9.47 14.10
N LEU A 39 11.64 -10.07 15.25
CA LEU A 39 12.68 -9.56 16.15
C LEU A 39 14.05 -9.51 15.47
N PHE A 40 14.39 -10.54 14.70
CA PHE A 40 15.62 -10.56 13.92
C PHE A 40 15.67 -9.43 12.89
N ALA A 41 14.59 -9.22 12.12
CA ALA A 41 14.50 -8.13 11.13
C ALA A 41 14.67 -6.74 11.79
N ILE A 42 14.06 -6.54 12.97
CA ILE A 42 14.21 -5.30 13.75
C ILE A 42 15.65 -5.13 14.23
N ALA A 43 16.27 -6.18 14.78
CA ALA A 43 17.66 -6.15 15.26
C ALA A 43 18.65 -5.88 14.11
N MET A 44 18.34 -6.35 12.90
CA MET A 44 19.11 -6.07 11.68
C MET A 44 18.89 -4.65 11.14
N GLY A 45 17.92 -3.90 11.68
CA GLY A 45 17.60 -2.55 11.23
C GLY A 45 17.00 -2.50 9.82
N TRP A 46 16.32 -3.56 9.37
CA TRP A 46 15.72 -3.62 8.04
C TRP A 46 14.50 -2.71 7.94
N ARG A 47 14.62 -1.67 7.11
CA ARG A 47 13.60 -0.65 6.88
C ARG A 47 13.39 -0.48 5.38
N GLY A 48 12.44 -1.23 4.83
CA GLY A 48 12.17 -1.22 3.40
C GLY A 48 11.48 0.03 2.89
N SER A 49 11.44 0.17 1.58
CA SER A 49 10.96 1.35 0.88
C SER A 49 9.47 1.65 1.07
N ASP A 50 8.62 0.65 1.39
CA ASP A 50 7.19 0.91 1.62
C ASP A 50 6.92 1.52 3.02
N LEU A 51 7.88 1.41 3.96
CA LEU A 51 7.68 1.85 5.34
C LEU A 51 7.55 3.37 5.51
N PRO A 52 8.32 4.22 4.80
CA PRO A 52 8.19 5.68 4.92
C PRO A 52 6.78 6.19 4.66
N ALA A 53 6.12 5.67 3.62
CA ALA A 53 4.75 6.03 3.31
C ALA A 53 3.77 5.67 4.45
N GLN A 54 4.01 4.56 5.15
CA GLN A 54 3.19 4.17 6.31
C GLN A 54 3.46 5.08 7.51
N VAL A 55 4.74 5.39 7.77
CA VAL A 55 5.14 6.30 8.84
C VAL A 55 4.55 7.69 8.61
N PHE A 56 4.61 8.21 7.38
CA PHE A 56 4.01 9.50 7.03
C PHE A 56 2.50 9.52 7.28
N ARG A 57 1.75 8.50 6.82
CA ARG A 57 0.29 8.46 7.01
C ARG A 57 -0.13 8.33 8.47
N VAL A 58 0.66 7.63 9.27
CA VAL A 58 0.46 7.55 10.73
C VAL A 58 0.74 8.92 11.37
N GLU A 59 1.81 9.60 10.97
CA GLU A 59 2.15 10.94 11.46
C GLU A 59 1.12 11.98 11.03
N LEU A 60 0.60 11.88 9.79
CA LEU A 60 -0.50 12.70 9.31
C LEU A 60 -1.75 12.56 10.20
N PHE A 61 -2.10 11.32 10.55
CA PHE A 61 -3.21 11.06 11.47
C PHE A 61 -2.97 11.64 12.87
N HIS A 62 -1.76 11.57 13.41
CA HIS A 62 -1.41 12.18 14.69
C HIS A 62 -1.57 13.71 14.69
N ARG A 63 -1.18 14.36 13.58
CA ARG A 63 -1.21 15.83 13.48
C ARG A 63 -2.58 16.40 13.10
N ALA A 64 -3.30 15.74 12.21
CA ALA A 64 -4.52 16.25 11.59
C ALA A 64 -5.76 15.39 11.85
N GLY A 65 -5.63 14.23 12.49
CA GLY A 65 -6.73 13.28 12.65
C GLY A 65 -7.09 12.59 11.34
N PHE A 66 -8.37 12.31 11.18
CA PHE A 66 -8.89 11.66 9.97
C PHE A 66 -9.16 12.71 8.89
N VAL A 67 -8.26 12.79 7.91
CA VAL A 67 -8.37 13.70 6.77
C VAL A 67 -8.65 12.92 5.49
N MET A 68 -9.44 13.50 4.57
CA MET A 68 -9.76 12.89 3.27
C MET A 68 -8.74 13.24 2.20
N TRP A 69 -7.92 14.26 2.45
CA TRP A 69 -6.95 14.82 1.50
C TRP A 69 -5.64 15.13 2.19
N ASP A 70 -4.55 15.08 1.45
CA ASP A 70 -3.23 15.53 1.89
C ASP A 70 -2.55 16.37 0.81
N SER A 71 -2.29 17.63 1.09
CA SER A 71 -1.60 18.56 0.20
C SER A 71 -0.07 18.59 0.38
N GLN A 72 0.49 17.68 1.21
CA GLN A 72 1.92 17.64 1.49
C GLN A 72 2.70 16.76 0.50
N TRP A 73 2.00 15.93 -0.32
CA TRP A 73 2.57 15.10 -1.37
C TRP A 73 1.90 15.40 -2.71
N PHE A 74 2.68 15.34 -3.81
CA PHE A 74 2.18 15.40 -5.20
C PHE A 74 1.18 16.55 -5.45
N SER A 75 1.39 17.70 -4.81
CA SER A 75 0.47 18.82 -4.92
C SER A 75 -0.97 18.54 -4.48
N GLY A 76 -1.20 17.46 -3.78
CA GLY A 76 -2.47 17.04 -3.19
C GLY A 76 -3.01 15.71 -3.70
N VAL A 77 -3.33 14.83 -2.76
CA VAL A 77 -3.81 13.47 -3.02
C VAL A 77 -4.87 13.01 -2.03
N PRO A 78 -5.81 12.14 -2.44
CA PRO A 78 -6.74 11.52 -1.50
C PRO A 78 -6.00 10.55 -0.56
N THR A 79 -6.39 10.53 0.71
CA THR A 79 -5.72 9.69 1.72
C THR A 79 -6.38 8.33 1.91
N LEU A 80 -7.70 8.21 1.66
CA LEU A 80 -8.51 7.04 2.02
C LEU A 80 -8.28 5.83 1.10
N ASN A 81 -7.83 6.07 -0.12
CA ASN A 81 -7.64 5.04 -1.15
C ASN A 81 -6.50 4.06 -0.88
N TYR A 82 -5.59 4.38 0.03
CA TYR A 82 -4.50 3.48 0.41
C TYR A 82 -4.88 2.57 1.59
N SER A 83 -5.38 3.13 2.69
CA SER A 83 -5.87 2.40 3.86
C SER A 83 -6.64 3.34 4.80
N VAL A 84 -7.82 2.91 5.22
CA VAL A 84 -8.62 3.63 6.21
C VAL A 84 -8.19 3.27 7.64
N LEU A 85 -7.83 2.01 7.89
CA LEU A 85 -7.59 1.50 9.25
C LEU A 85 -6.14 1.66 9.72
N THR A 86 -5.18 1.56 8.80
CA THR A 86 -3.75 1.53 9.16
C THR A 86 -3.27 2.83 9.82
N PRO A 87 -3.65 4.04 9.36
CA PRO A 87 -3.24 5.26 10.05
C PRO A 87 -3.72 5.31 11.50
N VAL A 88 -4.99 4.94 11.74
CA VAL A 88 -5.60 4.95 13.08
C VAL A 88 -4.92 3.94 14.02
N LEU A 89 -4.83 2.68 13.59
CA LEU A 89 -4.21 1.63 14.42
C LEU A 89 -2.71 1.82 14.57
N GLY A 90 -2.04 2.31 13.52
CA GLY A 90 -0.62 2.65 13.56
C GLY A 90 -0.31 3.82 14.49
N ALA A 91 -1.22 4.79 14.62
CA ALA A 91 -1.10 5.88 15.59
C ALA A 91 -1.16 5.40 17.04
N LEU A 92 -1.98 4.38 17.31
CA LEU A 92 -2.12 3.80 18.65
C LEU A 92 -0.94 2.89 19.05
N THR A 93 -0.33 2.19 18.10
CA THR A 93 0.63 1.11 18.39
C THR A 93 2.02 1.35 17.82
N GLY A 94 2.16 2.26 16.89
CA GLY A 94 3.31 2.40 16.01
C GLY A 94 3.22 1.45 14.79
N PRO A 95 3.66 1.90 13.59
CA PRO A 95 3.53 1.12 12.36
C PRO A 95 4.33 -0.21 12.40
N THR A 96 5.52 -0.21 12.99
CA THR A 96 6.34 -1.42 13.14
C THR A 96 5.67 -2.44 14.06
N THR A 97 5.19 -2.01 15.23
CA THR A 97 4.48 -2.89 16.19
C THR A 97 3.21 -3.46 15.57
N LEU A 98 2.44 -2.64 14.85
CA LEU A 98 1.24 -3.09 14.14
C LEU A 98 1.59 -4.17 13.10
N CYS A 99 2.68 -3.99 12.35
CA CYS A 99 3.13 -4.97 11.35
C CYS A 99 3.54 -6.30 11.99
N VAL A 100 4.31 -6.26 13.09
CA VAL A 100 4.72 -7.46 13.85
C VAL A 100 3.52 -8.21 14.41
N ALA A 101 2.62 -7.50 15.10
CA ALA A 101 1.40 -8.09 15.66
C ALA A 101 0.53 -8.71 14.57
N SER A 102 0.40 -8.04 13.42
CA SER A 102 -0.32 -8.55 12.25
C SER A 102 0.34 -9.81 11.68
N GLY A 103 1.67 -9.86 11.62
CA GLY A 103 2.41 -11.03 11.16
C GLY A 103 2.19 -12.25 12.05
N VAL A 104 2.30 -12.08 13.37
CA VAL A 104 2.09 -13.15 14.36
C VAL A 104 0.62 -13.63 14.35
N ALA A 105 -0.34 -12.70 14.31
CA ALA A 105 -1.77 -13.03 14.23
C ALA A 105 -2.10 -13.78 12.91
N SER A 106 -1.50 -13.37 11.79
CA SER A 106 -1.66 -14.04 10.51
C SER A 106 -1.11 -15.47 10.54
N ALA A 107 0.06 -15.69 11.15
CA ALA A 107 0.64 -17.03 11.33
C ALA A 107 -0.28 -17.93 12.18
N PHE A 108 -0.86 -17.39 13.26
CA PHE A 108 -1.85 -18.09 14.07
C PHE A 108 -3.09 -18.50 13.25
N PHE A 109 -3.74 -17.53 12.58
CA PHE A 109 -4.95 -17.81 11.81
C PHE A 109 -4.70 -18.74 10.63
N PHE A 110 -3.56 -18.60 9.93
CA PHE A 110 -3.20 -19.53 8.85
C PHE A 110 -3.02 -20.95 9.36
N GLN A 111 -2.31 -21.15 10.47
CA GLN A 111 -2.14 -22.47 11.07
C GLN A 111 -3.50 -23.10 11.43
N ARG A 112 -4.41 -22.34 12.03
CA ARG A 112 -5.76 -22.83 12.39
C ARG A 112 -6.55 -23.23 11.15
N LEU A 113 -6.55 -22.37 10.14
CA LEU A 113 -7.21 -22.60 8.85
C LEU A 113 -6.65 -23.84 8.13
N ALA A 114 -5.31 -23.91 8.04
CA ALA A 114 -4.61 -24.98 7.35
C ALA A 114 -4.75 -26.33 8.08
N HIS A 115 -4.62 -26.36 9.40
CA HIS A 115 -4.77 -27.59 10.19
C HIS A 115 -6.18 -28.18 10.01
N ARG A 116 -7.21 -27.33 10.01
CA ARG A 116 -8.58 -27.80 9.77
C ARG A 116 -8.80 -28.34 8.34
N ALA A 117 -8.08 -27.77 7.34
CA ALA A 117 -8.22 -28.19 5.95
C ALA A 117 -7.37 -29.42 5.58
N PHE A 118 -6.16 -29.53 6.15
CA PHE A 118 -5.13 -30.49 5.73
C PHE A 118 -4.67 -31.43 6.86
N GLY A 119 -5.16 -31.25 8.10
CA GLY A 119 -4.76 -32.06 9.25
C GLY A 119 -3.31 -31.84 9.66
N ALA A 120 -2.63 -32.91 10.05
CA ALA A 120 -1.26 -32.85 10.57
C ALA A 120 -0.24 -32.36 9.51
N SER A 121 -0.49 -32.57 8.21
CA SER A 121 0.43 -32.10 7.15
C SER A 121 0.54 -30.60 7.03
N ALA A 122 -0.39 -29.84 7.63
CA ALA A 122 -0.40 -28.39 7.62
C ALA A 122 0.84 -27.75 8.28
N TRP A 123 1.57 -28.45 9.17
CA TRP A 123 2.67 -27.87 9.93
C TRP A 123 3.78 -27.27 9.04
N ALA A 124 4.17 -27.99 7.97
CA ALA A 124 5.23 -27.53 7.08
C ALA A 124 4.85 -26.26 6.33
N GLY A 125 3.61 -26.19 5.80
CA GLY A 125 3.10 -24.99 5.17
C GLY A 125 2.89 -23.84 6.15
N SER A 126 2.52 -24.10 7.40
CA SER A 126 2.33 -23.08 8.41
C SER A 126 3.65 -22.45 8.89
N VAL A 127 4.69 -23.26 9.06
CA VAL A 127 6.04 -22.74 9.32
C VAL A 127 6.53 -21.90 8.13
N TRP A 128 6.31 -22.38 6.92
CA TRP A 128 6.65 -21.61 5.72
C TRP A 128 5.86 -20.28 5.65
N PHE A 129 4.54 -20.31 5.92
CA PHE A 129 3.73 -19.10 5.96
C PHE A 129 4.22 -18.09 7.01
N ALA A 130 4.67 -18.58 8.17
CA ALA A 130 5.27 -17.72 9.18
C ALA A 130 6.50 -16.96 8.64
N THR A 131 7.29 -17.55 7.73
CA THR A 131 8.39 -16.81 7.06
C THR A 131 7.87 -15.76 6.09
N SER A 132 6.71 -16.00 5.42
CA SER A 132 6.08 -15.00 4.56
C SER A 132 5.72 -13.73 5.32
N THR A 133 5.29 -13.83 6.60
CA THR A 133 4.90 -12.68 7.39
C THR A 133 6.06 -11.69 7.61
N ALA A 134 7.28 -12.19 7.73
CA ALA A 134 8.47 -11.38 7.91
C ALA A 134 8.79 -10.50 6.69
N THR A 135 8.43 -10.93 5.46
CA THR A 135 8.66 -10.12 4.25
C THR A 135 7.90 -8.81 4.29
N ASN A 136 6.68 -8.78 4.84
CA ASN A 136 5.90 -7.55 5.00
C ASN A 136 6.59 -6.56 5.93
N LEU A 137 7.19 -7.03 7.02
CA LEU A 137 7.93 -6.19 7.95
C LEU A 137 9.21 -5.64 7.30
N VAL A 138 9.97 -6.50 6.62
CA VAL A 138 11.22 -6.12 5.95
C VAL A 138 10.99 -5.05 4.88
N ILE A 139 9.92 -5.19 4.09
CA ILE A 139 9.58 -4.25 3.01
C ILE A 139 8.84 -3.02 3.56
N GLY A 140 8.12 -3.15 4.69
CA GLY A 140 7.31 -2.09 5.29
C GLY A 140 5.83 -2.09 4.87
N ARG A 141 5.27 -3.22 4.45
CA ARG A 141 3.89 -3.37 3.97
C ARG A 141 2.86 -3.50 5.10
N VAL A 142 2.79 -2.50 5.97
CA VAL A 142 1.97 -2.52 7.21
C VAL A 142 0.48 -2.70 6.91
N ALA A 143 -0.07 -1.93 5.97
CA ALA A 143 -1.49 -2.01 5.58
C ALA A 143 -1.85 -3.39 5.02
N PHE A 144 -0.98 -3.96 4.19
CA PHE A 144 -1.17 -5.30 3.65
C PHE A 144 -1.10 -6.38 4.74
N ALA A 145 -0.13 -6.28 5.66
CA ALA A 145 -0.01 -7.21 6.79
C ALA A 145 -1.28 -7.23 7.66
N LEU A 146 -1.83 -6.04 7.97
CA LEU A 146 -3.10 -5.90 8.69
C LEU A 146 -4.28 -6.50 7.89
N GLY A 147 -4.34 -6.24 6.59
CA GLY A 147 -5.35 -6.81 5.71
C GLY A 147 -5.35 -8.35 5.72
N ILE A 148 -4.15 -8.98 5.73
CA ILE A 148 -4.02 -10.45 5.79
C ILE A 148 -4.58 -11.03 7.09
N VAL A 149 -4.48 -10.33 8.23
CA VAL A 149 -5.13 -10.78 9.49
C VAL A 149 -6.63 -10.93 9.29
N PHE A 150 -7.26 -9.90 8.76
CA PHE A 150 -8.71 -9.90 8.53
C PHE A 150 -9.12 -10.87 7.42
N LEU A 151 -8.32 -11.01 6.35
CA LEU A 151 -8.54 -12.01 5.31
C LEU A 151 -8.57 -13.42 5.90
N LEU A 152 -7.55 -13.80 6.67
CA LEU A 152 -7.48 -15.13 7.27
C LEU A 152 -8.56 -15.35 8.33
N GLY A 153 -8.89 -14.31 9.10
CA GLY A 153 -10.04 -14.31 10.02
C GLY A 153 -11.36 -14.57 9.30
N ALA A 154 -11.60 -13.89 8.16
CA ALA A 154 -12.78 -14.10 7.34
C ALA A 154 -12.86 -15.52 6.79
N LEU A 155 -11.75 -16.07 6.28
CA LEU A 155 -11.69 -17.44 5.76
C LEU A 155 -11.91 -18.49 6.86
N LEU A 156 -11.31 -18.29 8.04
CA LEU A 156 -11.52 -19.16 9.18
C LEU A 156 -12.97 -19.16 9.66
N ALA A 157 -13.59 -17.99 9.73
CA ALA A 157 -15.02 -17.85 10.05
C ALA A 157 -15.90 -18.52 8.99
N LEU A 158 -15.58 -18.34 7.71
CA LEU A 158 -16.29 -19.01 6.61
C LEU A 158 -16.17 -20.54 6.70
N GLN A 159 -14.98 -21.06 7.03
CA GLN A 159 -14.73 -22.48 7.26
C GLN A 159 -15.55 -23.06 8.44
N HIS A 160 -15.91 -22.22 9.41
CA HIS A 160 -16.79 -22.57 10.52
C HIS A 160 -18.27 -22.28 10.24
N HIS A 161 -18.63 -21.85 9.03
CA HIS A 161 -19.99 -21.40 8.63
C HIS A 161 -20.51 -20.18 9.42
N TRP A 162 -19.60 -19.39 10.02
CA TRP A 162 -19.91 -18.16 10.77
C TRP A 162 -19.94 -16.95 9.83
N VAL A 163 -20.90 -16.92 8.92
CA VAL A 163 -20.99 -15.87 7.89
C VAL A 163 -21.12 -14.48 8.50
N LEU A 164 -21.83 -14.34 9.65
CA LEU A 164 -21.96 -13.08 10.39
C LEU A 164 -20.63 -12.56 10.97
N VAL A 165 -19.59 -13.39 11.07
CA VAL A 165 -18.24 -12.99 11.46
C VAL A 165 -17.37 -12.82 10.22
N ALA A 166 -17.53 -13.71 9.21
CA ALA A 166 -16.75 -13.66 7.98
C ALA A 166 -16.95 -12.36 7.20
N ALA A 167 -18.20 -11.89 7.08
CA ALA A 167 -18.52 -10.68 6.34
C ALA A 167 -17.93 -9.39 6.96
N PRO A 168 -18.05 -9.10 8.26
CA PRO A 168 -17.36 -7.97 8.89
C PRO A 168 -15.84 -8.07 8.80
N CYS A 169 -15.24 -9.26 8.98
CA CYS A 169 -13.80 -9.43 8.80
C CYS A 169 -13.37 -9.10 7.36
N ALA A 170 -14.15 -9.52 6.36
CA ALA A 170 -13.89 -9.19 4.96
C ALA A 170 -14.00 -7.67 4.69
N LEU A 171 -14.99 -7.01 5.27
CA LEU A 171 -15.13 -5.54 5.21
C LEU A 171 -13.90 -4.84 5.80
N LEU A 172 -13.48 -5.23 7.01
CA LEU A 172 -12.29 -4.69 7.66
C LEU A 172 -11.01 -4.97 6.84
N CYS A 173 -10.95 -6.12 6.14
CA CYS A 173 -9.85 -6.44 5.23
C CYS A 173 -9.74 -5.41 4.09
N GLY A 174 -10.83 -5.11 3.40
CA GLY A 174 -10.87 -4.11 2.32
C GLY A 174 -10.55 -2.70 2.81
N LEU A 175 -11.01 -2.32 4.01
CA LEU A 175 -10.69 -1.05 4.66
C LEU A 175 -9.23 -0.97 5.14
N ALA A 176 -8.62 -2.10 5.53
CA ALA A 176 -7.21 -2.16 5.91
C ALA A 176 -6.29 -2.12 4.69
N SER A 177 -6.62 -2.84 3.63
CA SER A 177 -5.79 -2.92 2.42
C SER A 177 -6.64 -3.27 1.18
N PRO A 178 -6.72 -2.38 0.19
CA PRO A 178 -7.43 -2.66 -1.06
C PRO A 178 -6.94 -3.93 -1.75
N VAL A 179 -5.62 -4.18 -1.76
CA VAL A 179 -5.01 -5.38 -2.33
C VAL A 179 -5.50 -6.66 -1.62
N ALA A 180 -5.53 -6.65 -0.29
CA ALA A 180 -6.03 -7.78 0.50
C ALA A 180 -7.54 -7.98 0.31
N GLY A 181 -8.31 -6.90 0.16
CA GLY A 181 -9.76 -6.93 -0.16
C GLY A 181 -10.05 -7.63 -1.49
N VAL A 182 -9.26 -7.36 -2.53
CA VAL A 182 -9.33 -8.09 -3.80
C VAL A 182 -9.03 -9.58 -3.59
N PHE A 183 -8.06 -9.93 -2.75
CA PHE A 183 -7.73 -11.34 -2.48
C PHE A 183 -8.85 -12.08 -1.74
N VAL A 184 -9.58 -11.41 -0.83
CA VAL A 184 -10.80 -11.99 -0.23
C VAL A 184 -11.79 -12.36 -1.32
N ALA A 185 -12.05 -11.45 -2.28
CA ALA A 185 -13.00 -11.71 -3.37
C ALA A 185 -12.56 -12.87 -4.28
N VAL A 186 -11.26 -12.95 -4.61
CA VAL A 186 -10.67 -14.05 -5.40
C VAL A 186 -10.85 -15.40 -4.69
N ILE A 187 -10.49 -15.48 -3.41
CA ILE A 187 -10.54 -16.72 -2.64
C ILE A 187 -11.99 -17.14 -2.37
N ALA A 188 -12.84 -16.18 -1.98
CA ALA A 188 -14.28 -16.43 -1.78
C ALA A 188 -14.97 -16.84 -3.08
N GLY A 189 -14.57 -16.26 -4.22
CA GLY A 189 -15.02 -16.66 -5.54
C GLY A 189 -14.70 -18.12 -5.85
N GLY A 190 -13.44 -18.54 -5.66
CA GLY A 190 -13.02 -19.95 -5.81
C GLY A 190 -13.75 -20.91 -4.86
N TRP A 191 -13.98 -20.46 -3.61
CA TRP A 191 -14.75 -21.21 -2.60
C TRP A 191 -16.21 -21.43 -3.02
N GLY A 192 -16.91 -20.35 -3.43
CA GLY A 192 -18.30 -20.40 -3.85
C GLY A 192 -18.54 -21.22 -5.14
N LEU A 193 -17.54 -21.25 -6.06
CA LEU A 193 -17.56 -22.10 -7.25
C LEU A 193 -17.41 -23.58 -6.88
N ALA A 194 -16.57 -23.88 -5.87
CA ALA A 194 -16.28 -25.26 -5.45
C ALA A 194 -17.41 -25.86 -4.58
N ARG A 195 -18.07 -25.05 -3.74
CA ARG A 195 -19.00 -25.52 -2.70
C ARG A 195 -20.36 -24.85 -2.84
N ARG A 196 -21.27 -25.51 -3.56
CA ARG A 196 -22.61 -24.97 -3.84
C ARG A 196 -23.44 -24.66 -2.59
N SER A 197 -23.32 -25.48 -1.54
CA SER A 197 -24.03 -25.28 -0.26
C SER A 197 -23.56 -24.07 0.54
N GLU A 198 -22.32 -23.62 0.35
CA GLU A 198 -21.71 -22.50 1.05
C GLU A 198 -21.64 -21.23 0.18
N ARG A 199 -22.17 -21.30 -1.04
CA ARG A 199 -22.05 -20.26 -2.07
C ARG A 199 -22.49 -18.88 -1.62
N ALA A 200 -23.66 -18.79 -0.97
CA ALA A 200 -24.21 -17.50 -0.53
C ALA A 200 -23.29 -16.81 0.48
N GLY A 201 -22.79 -17.55 1.48
CA GLY A 201 -21.83 -17.02 2.47
C GLY A 201 -20.49 -16.62 1.83
N ALA A 202 -19.99 -17.41 0.88
CA ALA A 202 -18.77 -17.08 0.16
C ALA A 202 -18.93 -15.81 -0.70
N TRP A 203 -20.00 -15.71 -1.48
CA TRP A 203 -20.27 -14.51 -2.29
C TRP A 203 -20.45 -13.25 -1.44
N LEU A 204 -21.17 -13.35 -0.31
CA LEU A 204 -21.32 -12.23 0.63
C LEU A 204 -19.95 -11.82 1.19
N THR A 205 -19.14 -12.78 1.62
CA THR A 205 -17.78 -12.50 2.13
C THR A 205 -16.90 -11.83 1.06
N GLY A 206 -16.95 -12.31 -0.19
CA GLY A 206 -16.25 -11.70 -1.31
C GLY A 206 -16.71 -10.27 -1.61
N ALA A 207 -18.03 -10.06 -1.64
CA ALA A 207 -18.63 -8.74 -1.86
C ALA A 207 -18.26 -7.75 -0.75
N MET A 208 -18.26 -8.17 0.51
CA MET A 208 -17.84 -7.34 1.64
C MET A 208 -16.35 -7.00 1.60
N GLY A 209 -15.50 -7.88 1.06
CA GLY A 209 -14.08 -7.60 0.87
C GLY A 209 -13.78 -6.59 -0.22
N ILE A 210 -14.42 -6.73 -1.39
CA ILE A 210 -14.20 -5.85 -2.54
C ILE A 210 -15.04 -4.57 -2.49
N GLY A 211 -16.20 -4.60 -1.82
CA GLY A 211 -17.14 -3.49 -1.76
C GLY A 211 -16.52 -2.16 -1.31
N PRO A 212 -15.85 -2.09 -0.14
CA PRO A 212 -15.20 -0.85 0.30
C PRO A 212 -14.10 -0.39 -0.67
N VAL A 213 -13.37 -1.30 -1.31
CA VAL A 213 -12.33 -0.96 -2.29
C VAL A 213 -12.95 -0.23 -3.49
N LEU A 214 -14.06 -0.77 -4.04
CA LEU A 214 -14.76 -0.14 -5.15
C LEU A 214 -15.43 1.18 -4.74
N ALA A 215 -16.05 1.22 -3.56
CA ALA A 215 -16.69 2.43 -3.05
C ALA A 215 -15.68 3.57 -2.89
N ILE A 216 -14.52 3.30 -2.28
CA ILE A 216 -13.46 4.30 -2.11
C ILE A 216 -12.87 4.70 -3.46
N ALA A 217 -12.64 3.77 -4.39
CA ALA A 217 -12.12 4.09 -5.72
C ALA A 217 -13.06 5.01 -6.53
N VAL A 218 -14.38 4.89 -6.33
CA VAL A 218 -15.38 5.75 -6.98
C VAL A 218 -15.49 7.11 -6.28
N LEU A 219 -15.51 7.12 -4.95
CA LEU A 219 -15.68 8.35 -4.17
C LEU A 219 -14.40 9.21 -4.14
N PHE A 220 -13.24 8.58 -4.08
CA PHE A 220 -11.94 9.23 -4.00
C PHE A 220 -11.02 8.72 -5.12
N PRO A 221 -11.32 9.07 -6.39
CA PRO A 221 -10.53 8.61 -7.52
C PRO A 221 -9.08 9.09 -7.39
N SER A 222 -8.15 8.19 -7.65
CA SER A 222 -6.71 8.46 -7.67
C SER A 222 -6.15 8.02 -9.01
N PRO A 223 -5.37 8.87 -9.69
CA PRO A 223 -4.76 8.51 -10.95
C PRO A 223 -3.64 7.48 -10.76
N GLY A 224 -3.16 6.97 -11.89
CA GLY A 224 -1.98 6.16 -11.95
C GLY A 224 -2.23 4.66 -11.94
N ALA A 225 -1.23 3.96 -12.43
CA ALA A 225 -1.21 2.52 -12.52
C ALA A 225 0.11 1.98 -11.95
N GLN A 226 0.01 0.95 -11.14
CA GLN A 226 1.20 0.23 -10.68
C GLN A 226 1.74 -0.64 -11.84
N PRO A 227 3.01 -0.51 -12.22
CA PRO A 227 3.60 -1.34 -13.24
C PRO A 227 3.48 -2.84 -12.93
N TYR A 228 3.20 -3.64 -13.96
CA TYR A 228 3.17 -5.10 -13.87
C TYR A 228 3.96 -5.70 -15.04
N GLU A 229 5.12 -6.22 -14.75
CA GLU A 229 6.03 -6.74 -15.76
C GLU A 229 5.53 -8.04 -16.38
N TRP A 230 5.78 -8.27 -17.70
CA TRP A 230 5.33 -9.48 -18.39
C TRP A 230 5.96 -10.76 -17.85
N TRP A 231 7.21 -10.70 -17.43
CA TRP A 231 7.89 -11.85 -16.82
C TRP A 231 7.26 -12.22 -15.48
N ALA A 232 6.85 -11.24 -14.67
CA ALA A 232 6.18 -11.46 -13.40
C ALA A 232 4.80 -12.09 -13.60
N LEU A 233 4.02 -11.61 -14.58
CA LEU A 233 2.76 -12.25 -14.98
C LEU A 233 2.99 -13.71 -15.41
N GLY A 234 4.04 -13.98 -16.20
CA GLY A 234 4.39 -15.34 -16.62
C GLY A 234 4.66 -16.27 -15.43
N CYS A 235 5.45 -15.81 -14.45
CA CYS A 235 5.70 -16.56 -13.21
C CYS A 235 4.42 -16.80 -12.41
N ASP A 236 3.58 -15.78 -12.26
CA ASP A 236 2.31 -15.89 -11.52
C ASP A 236 1.33 -16.87 -12.17
N LEU A 237 1.19 -16.83 -13.50
CA LEU A 237 0.36 -17.80 -14.23
C LEU A 237 0.91 -19.22 -14.17
N ALA A 238 2.24 -19.39 -14.21
CA ALA A 238 2.88 -20.69 -14.03
C ALA A 238 2.59 -21.25 -12.63
N LEU A 239 2.61 -20.41 -11.58
CA LEU A 239 2.24 -20.82 -10.22
C LEU A 239 0.76 -21.19 -10.11
N CYS A 240 -0.15 -20.43 -10.74
CA CYS A 240 -1.57 -20.80 -10.81
C CYS A 240 -1.76 -22.17 -11.50
N ALA A 241 -1.07 -22.41 -12.60
CA ALA A 241 -1.10 -23.68 -13.33
C ALA A 241 -0.53 -24.82 -12.47
N LEU A 242 0.58 -24.58 -11.75
CA LEU A 242 1.18 -25.54 -10.82
C LEU A 242 0.20 -25.90 -9.69
N VAL A 243 -0.44 -24.92 -9.05
CA VAL A 243 -1.46 -25.15 -8.01
C VAL A 243 -2.62 -25.97 -8.59
N TRP A 244 -3.13 -25.57 -9.77
CA TRP A 244 -4.23 -26.30 -10.41
C TRP A 244 -3.89 -27.74 -10.75
N ALA A 245 -2.67 -28.01 -11.22
CA ALA A 245 -2.22 -29.36 -11.61
C ALA A 245 -1.81 -30.22 -10.41
N ALA A 246 -1.08 -29.67 -9.44
CA ALA A 246 -0.50 -30.42 -8.33
C ALA A 246 -1.49 -30.68 -7.19
N VAL A 247 -2.49 -29.81 -6.99
CA VAL A 247 -3.47 -29.92 -5.90
C VAL A 247 -4.52 -30.97 -6.24
N PRO A 248 -4.75 -32.01 -5.37
CA PRO A 248 -5.77 -33.05 -5.58
C PRO A 248 -7.18 -32.47 -5.73
N LYS A 249 -8.04 -33.16 -6.53
CA LYS A 249 -9.42 -32.71 -6.81
C LYS A 249 -10.29 -32.53 -5.57
N LYS A 250 -9.99 -33.25 -4.45
CA LYS A 250 -10.67 -33.07 -3.17
C LYS A 250 -10.57 -31.65 -2.59
N TYR A 251 -9.52 -30.89 -2.96
CA TYR A 251 -9.33 -29.50 -2.61
C TYR A 251 -9.75 -28.55 -3.73
N SER A 252 -10.94 -28.79 -4.29
CA SER A 252 -11.48 -28.06 -5.44
C SER A 252 -11.50 -26.54 -5.26
N ALA A 253 -11.71 -26.03 -4.04
CA ALA A 253 -11.69 -24.61 -3.75
C ALA A 253 -10.34 -23.95 -4.10
N LEU A 254 -9.21 -24.61 -3.83
CA LEU A 254 -7.89 -24.11 -4.21
C LEU A 254 -7.70 -24.10 -5.73
N ARG A 255 -8.19 -25.13 -6.42
CA ARG A 255 -8.10 -25.23 -7.88
C ARG A 255 -8.92 -24.14 -8.57
N TYR A 256 -10.19 -23.97 -8.16
CA TYR A 256 -11.03 -22.87 -8.69
C TYR A 256 -10.48 -21.50 -8.29
N GLY A 257 -9.93 -21.36 -7.07
CA GLY A 257 -9.24 -20.16 -6.64
C GLY A 257 -8.07 -19.78 -7.55
N ALA A 258 -7.24 -20.77 -7.95
CA ALA A 258 -6.14 -20.56 -8.88
C ALA A 258 -6.63 -20.08 -10.26
N VAL A 259 -7.76 -20.62 -10.77
CA VAL A 259 -8.36 -20.18 -12.03
C VAL A 259 -8.90 -18.75 -11.93
N VAL A 260 -9.68 -18.44 -10.88
CA VAL A 260 -10.20 -17.09 -10.64
C VAL A 260 -9.05 -16.09 -10.52
N TYR A 261 -7.99 -16.47 -9.80
CA TYR A 261 -6.83 -15.62 -9.64
C TYR A 261 -6.08 -15.41 -10.96
N ALA A 262 -5.90 -16.43 -11.79
CA ALA A 262 -5.31 -16.28 -13.11
C ALA A 262 -6.09 -15.30 -14.00
N VAL A 263 -7.42 -15.30 -13.93
CA VAL A 263 -8.26 -14.31 -14.63
C VAL A 263 -7.99 -12.89 -14.11
N VAL A 264 -7.88 -12.71 -12.78
CA VAL A 264 -7.58 -11.40 -12.18
C VAL A 264 -6.17 -10.93 -12.57
N LEU A 265 -5.17 -11.81 -12.57
CA LEU A 265 -3.81 -11.49 -13.03
C LEU A 265 -3.79 -10.96 -14.47
N ILE A 266 -4.49 -11.63 -15.37
CA ILE A 266 -4.61 -11.20 -16.78
C ILE A 266 -5.37 -9.86 -16.86
N ALA A 267 -6.48 -9.73 -16.14
CA ALA A 267 -7.26 -8.50 -16.14
C ALA A 267 -6.45 -7.28 -15.65
N THR A 268 -5.66 -7.44 -14.58
CA THR A 268 -4.80 -6.35 -14.06
C THR A 268 -3.62 -6.01 -14.97
N LYS A 269 -3.21 -6.90 -15.86
CA LYS A 269 -2.21 -6.60 -16.89
C LYS A 269 -2.81 -5.85 -18.07
N VAL A 270 -4.05 -6.19 -18.45
CA VAL A 270 -4.74 -5.58 -19.60
C VAL A 270 -5.33 -4.23 -19.24
N VAL A 271 -5.88 -4.11 -18.01
CA VAL A 271 -6.50 -2.88 -17.50
C VAL A 271 -5.53 -2.19 -16.56
N ALA A 272 -4.97 -1.07 -16.98
CA ALA A 272 -4.11 -0.25 -16.14
C ALA A 272 -4.87 0.18 -14.87
N SER A 273 -4.29 -0.10 -13.70
CA SER A 273 -4.93 0.18 -12.41
C SER A 273 -3.89 0.34 -11.29
N PRO A 274 -4.25 0.99 -10.18
CA PRO A 274 -3.38 1.06 -9.00
C PRO A 274 -3.04 -0.32 -8.40
N LEU A 275 -3.82 -1.37 -8.70
CA LEU A 275 -3.54 -2.73 -8.28
C LEU A 275 -2.29 -3.30 -8.99
N GLY A 276 -2.26 -3.28 -10.33
CA GLY A 276 -1.13 -3.69 -11.17
C GLY A 276 -0.33 -4.87 -10.61
N GLY A 277 1.00 -4.72 -10.57
CA GLY A 277 1.92 -5.74 -10.05
C GLY A 277 1.74 -6.09 -8.56
N ASN A 278 0.98 -5.31 -7.79
CA ASN A 278 0.64 -5.65 -6.40
C ASN A 278 -0.21 -6.93 -6.30
N VAL A 279 -0.87 -7.32 -7.40
CA VAL A 279 -1.63 -8.56 -7.46
C VAL A 279 -0.75 -9.80 -7.26
N SER A 280 0.54 -9.80 -7.64
CA SER A 280 1.50 -10.90 -7.45
C SER A 280 1.70 -11.29 -5.98
N ARG A 281 1.38 -10.38 -5.05
CA ARG A 281 1.55 -10.61 -3.59
C ARG A 281 0.84 -11.86 -3.08
N LEU A 282 -0.29 -12.28 -3.70
CA LEU A 282 -1.00 -13.48 -3.27
C LEU A 282 -0.16 -14.75 -3.52
N ASN A 283 0.44 -14.88 -4.70
CA ASN A 283 1.34 -15.98 -5.02
C ASN A 283 2.62 -15.95 -4.17
N GLN A 284 3.25 -14.78 -4.04
CA GLN A 284 4.45 -14.61 -3.23
C GLN A 284 4.21 -15.00 -1.77
N TYR A 285 3.01 -14.73 -1.25
CA TYR A 285 2.70 -14.93 0.15
C TYR A 285 2.17 -16.33 0.47
N ALA A 286 1.40 -16.95 -0.43
CA ALA A 286 0.62 -18.13 -0.12
C ALA A 286 0.91 -19.36 -0.98
N ALA A 287 1.49 -19.24 -2.19
CA ALA A 287 1.63 -20.39 -3.09
C ALA A 287 2.54 -21.50 -2.50
N GLY A 288 3.73 -21.14 -2.02
CA GLY A 288 4.65 -22.09 -1.37
C GLY A 288 4.04 -22.76 -0.13
N PRO A 289 3.55 -21.97 0.85
CA PRO A 289 2.86 -22.49 2.01
C PRO A 289 1.72 -23.47 1.70
N LEU A 290 0.83 -23.11 0.76
CA LEU A 290 -0.30 -23.95 0.37
C LEU A 290 0.16 -25.25 -0.30
N LEU A 291 1.13 -25.19 -1.22
CA LEU A 291 1.72 -26.38 -1.84
C LEU A 291 2.37 -27.29 -0.80
N ALA A 292 3.06 -26.71 0.20
CA ALA A 292 3.63 -27.49 1.30
C ALA A 292 2.53 -28.16 2.14
N CYS A 293 1.45 -27.47 2.51
CA CYS A 293 0.33 -28.09 3.23
C CYS A 293 -0.27 -29.30 2.47
N VAL A 294 -0.43 -29.17 1.16
CA VAL A 294 -1.10 -30.18 0.32
C VAL A 294 -0.21 -31.36 -0.03
N LEU A 295 1.07 -31.09 -0.32
CA LEU A 295 1.96 -32.10 -0.92
C LEU A 295 2.90 -32.76 0.09
N TRP A 296 3.04 -32.24 1.31
CA TRP A 296 4.03 -32.73 2.29
C TRP A 296 3.93 -34.22 2.59
N GLU A 297 2.72 -34.75 2.70
CA GLU A 297 2.52 -36.21 2.97
C GLU A 297 2.85 -37.09 1.78
N TYR A 298 2.54 -36.63 0.56
CA TYR A 298 2.54 -37.47 -0.63
C TYR A 298 3.78 -37.31 -1.50
N ARG A 299 4.41 -36.10 -1.50
CA ARG A 299 5.48 -35.71 -2.43
C ARG A 299 6.50 -34.77 -1.76
N ARG A 300 7.05 -35.16 -0.60
CA ARG A 300 8.02 -34.31 0.15
C ARG A 300 9.20 -33.87 -0.70
N ALA A 301 9.77 -34.75 -1.51
CA ALA A 301 10.87 -34.42 -2.40
C ALA A 301 10.50 -33.27 -3.38
N LEU A 302 9.27 -33.29 -3.93
CA LEU A 302 8.79 -32.23 -4.80
C LEU A 302 8.65 -30.92 -4.04
N VAL A 303 8.14 -30.94 -2.81
CA VAL A 303 8.04 -29.72 -1.97
C VAL A 303 9.44 -29.13 -1.72
N VAL A 304 10.43 -29.96 -1.39
CA VAL A 304 11.81 -29.51 -1.15
C VAL A 304 12.43 -28.89 -2.43
N VAL A 305 12.23 -29.52 -3.59
CA VAL A 305 12.71 -28.98 -4.87
C VAL A 305 12.03 -27.65 -5.21
N LEU A 306 10.72 -27.57 -5.04
CA LEU A 306 9.95 -26.34 -5.30
C LEU A 306 10.22 -25.25 -4.26
N ALA A 307 10.68 -25.60 -3.06
CA ALA A 307 10.97 -24.61 -2.01
C ALA A 307 12.00 -23.58 -2.46
N ILE A 308 13.03 -23.97 -3.21
CA ILE A 308 14.08 -23.06 -3.67
C ILE A 308 13.51 -21.92 -4.52
N PRO A 309 12.87 -22.17 -5.68
CA PRO A 309 12.33 -21.09 -6.50
C PRO A 309 11.17 -20.33 -5.84
N LEU A 310 10.35 -21.00 -5.01
CA LEU A 310 9.23 -20.36 -4.34
C LEU A 310 9.67 -19.47 -3.18
N LEU A 311 10.67 -19.85 -2.40
CA LEU A 311 11.28 -18.98 -1.39
C LEU A 311 12.02 -17.81 -2.04
N PHE A 312 12.71 -18.03 -3.15
CA PHE A 312 13.31 -16.96 -3.92
C PHE A 312 12.24 -15.95 -4.37
N TRP A 313 11.14 -16.41 -4.98
CA TRP A 313 10.03 -15.57 -5.42
C TRP A 313 9.39 -14.80 -4.26
N GLN A 314 9.20 -15.46 -3.12
CA GLN A 314 8.63 -14.87 -1.91
C GLN A 314 9.50 -13.76 -1.34
N TRP A 315 10.83 -13.97 -1.27
CA TRP A 315 11.76 -13.04 -0.63
C TRP A 315 12.39 -12.04 -1.61
N PHE A 316 12.19 -12.23 -2.91
CA PHE A 316 12.75 -11.36 -3.96
C PHE A 316 12.51 -9.86 -3.69
N PRO A 317 11.29 -9.39 -3.31
CA PRO A 317 11.08 -7.97 -3.03
C PRO A 317 11.78 -7.45 -1.76
N ALA A 318 12.26 -8.34 -0.91
CA ALA A 318 12.94 -7.99 0.35
C ALA A 318 14.48 -7.98 0.23
N PHE A 319 15.04 -8.53 -0.85
CA PHE A 319 16.50 -8.70 -0.99
C PHE A 319 17.26 -7.39 -0.91
N ASP A 320 16.82 -6.33 -1.60
CA ASP A 320 17.45 -5.03 -1.55
C ASP A 320 17.53 -4.47 -0.13
N THR A 321 16.41 -4.61 0.62
CA THR A 321 16.36 -4.15 2.01
C THR A 321 17.36 -4.93 2.86
N MET A 322 17.42 -6.25 2.71
CA MET A 322 18.33 -7.08 3.50
C MET A 322 19.80 -6.80 3.15
N ALA A 323 20.09 -6.54 1.88
CA ALA A 323 21.48 -6.33 1.42
C ALA A 323 22.04 -4.96 1.84
N PHE A 324 21.25 -3.89 1.79
CA PHE A 324 21.76 -2.51 1.84
C PHE A 324 21.24 -1.66 3.01
N ALA A 325 20.26 -2.11 3.80
CA ALA A 325 19.59 -1.26 4.79
C ALA A 325 20.50 -0.66 5.86
N ARG A 326 21.56 -1.38 6.27
CA ARG A 326 22.50 -0.88 7.31
C ARG A 326 23.47 0.17 6.80
N ALA A 327 23.75 0.18 5.52
CA ALA A 327 24.73 1.08 4.89
C ALA A 327 24.10 2.38 4.39
N ASP A 328 22.77 2.51 4.42
CA ASP A 328 22.06 3.66 3.89
C ASP A 328 21.72 4.67 5.00
N PRO A 329 22.47 5.80 5.11
CA PRO A 329 22.23 6.81 6.12
C PRO A 329 20.88 7.52 5.93
N SER A 330 20.33 7.54 4.71
CA SER A 330 19.06 8.20 4.39
C SER A 330 17.85 7.52 5.06
N THR A 331 18.01 6.32 5.64
CA THR A 331 16.95 5.66 6.42
C THR A 331 16.78 6.25 7.83
N HIS A 332 17.69 7.11 8.27
CA HIS A 332 17.72 7.64 9.61
C HIS A 332 17.36 9.13 9.65
N ARG A 333 16.54 9.53 10.63
CA ARG A 333 16.11 10.92 10.80
C ARG A 333 17.28 11.90 10.97
N ALA A 334 18.40 11.44 11.55
CA ALA A 334 19.59 12.26 11.75
C ALA A 334 20.15 12.81 10.44
N TYR A 335 20.04 12.07 9.34
CA TYR A 335 20.48 12.50 8.01
C TYR A 335 19.74 13.75 7.52
N TYR A 336 18.46 13.88 7.84
CA TYR A 336 17.60 15.01 7.42
C TYR A 336 17.63 16.20 8.39
N GLN A 337 18.15 16.04 9.61
CA GLN A 337 18.14 17.11 10.60
C GLN A 337 18.85 18.40 10.19
N PRO A 338 20.03 18.36 9.50
CA PRO A 338 20.66 19.58 9.04
C PRO A 338 19.80 20.34 8.02
N LEU A 339 19.22 19.62 7.03
CA LEU A 339 18.31 20.19 6.04
C LEU A 339 17.10 20.83 6.72
N LEU A 340 16.44 20.12 7.64
CA LEU A 340 15.26 20.62 8.36
C LEU A 340 15.59 21.87 9.19
N ARG A 341 16.74 21.91 9.85
CA ARG A 341 17.17 23.11 10.58
C ARG A 341 17.39 24.30 9.65
N TYR A 342 18.02 24.05 8.51
CA TYR A 342 18.24 25.10 7.51
C TYR A 342 16.94 25.63 6.96
N LEU A 343 16.02 24.77 6.51
CA LEU A 343 14.72 25.16 5.96
C LEU A 343 13.86 25.90 6.99
N ASN A 344 13.83 25.46 8.25
CA ASN A 344 13.13 26.15 9.32
C ASN A 344 13.68 27.56 9.59
N ALA A 345 14.99 27.77 9.43
CA ALA A 345 15.61 29.09 9.59
C ALA A 345 15.26 30.09 8.47
N GLN A 346 14.75 29.60 7.32
CA GLN A 346 14.30 30.46 6.22
C GLN A 346 12.92 31.07 6.47
N GLY A 347 12.24 30.72 7.57
CA GLY A 347 10.89 31.11 7.88
C GLY A 347 9.80 30.24 7.23
N HIS A 348 8.56 30.46 7.67
CA HIS A 348 7.43 29.73 7.11
C HIS A 348 7.09 30.25 5.72
N THR A 349 7.31 29.41 4.71
CA THR A 349 6.88 29.63 3.34
C THR A 349 5.93 28.50 2.95
N PHE A 350 5.01 28.78 2.04
CA PHE A 350 4.08 27.76 1.54
C PHE A 350 4.61 27.02 0.31
N GLY A 351 5.82 27.39 -0.17
CA GLY A 351 6.45 26.73 -1.31
C GLY A 351 6.86 25.30 -1.00
N ARG A 352 6.81 24.45 -2.03
CA ARG A 352 7.22 23.06 -1.92
C ARG A 352 8.72 22.90 -1.98
N VAL A 353 9.17 21.80 -1.39
CA VAL A 353 10.57 21.35 -1.50
C VAL A 353 10.60 20.18 -2.46
N GLU A 354 11.48 20.23 -3.45
CA GLU A 354 11.83 19.06 -4.25
C GLU A 354 13.08 18.42 -3.67
N ILE A 355 13.04 17.11 -3.54
CA ILE A 355 14.16 16.27 -3.13
C ILE A 355 14.23 15.12 -4.12
N PRO A 356 15.29 15.02 -4.94
CA PRO A 356 15.53 13.82 -5.73
C PRO A 356 15.43 12.59 -4.84
N ASP A 357 14.47 11.72 -5.11
CA ASP A 357 14.09 10.61 -4.23
C ASP A 357 15.29 9.77 -3.83
N THR A 358 15.51 9.60 -2.54
CA THR A 358 16.47 8.63 -2.03
C THR A 358 15.98 7.21 -2.31
N PHE A 359 16.87 6.25 -2.39
CA PHE A 359 16.53 4.86 -2.74
C PHE A 359 15.47 4.23 -1.80
N ARG A 360 15.34 4.74 -0.57
CA ARG A 360 14.39 4.26 0.45
C ARG A 360 13.27 5.25 0.75
N HIS A 361 13.22 6.41 0.10
CA HIS A 361 12.13 7.40 0.18
C HIS A 361 11.81 7.93 1.59
N TRP A 362 12.81 8.01 2.48
CA TRP A 362 12.57 8.50 3.85
C TRP A 362 12.38 10.02 3.95
N GLU A 363 12.73 10.80 2.92
CA GLU A 363 12.33 12.20 2.77
C GLU A 363 10.82 12.36 2.89
N ALA A 364 10.04 11.44 2.31
CA ALA A 364 8.59 11.43 2.38
C ALA A 364 8.04 11.31 3.83
N ALA A 365 8.81 10.69 4.75
CA ALA A 365 8.40 10.56 6.15
C ALA A 365 8.99 11.64 7.05
N TYR A 366 10.23 12.12 6.77
CA TYR A 366 10.92 13.01 7.69
C TYR A 366 10.81 14.49 7.31
N VAL A 367 10.69 14.81 6.02
CA VAL A 367 10.61 16.18 5.54
C VAL A 367 9.16 16.62 5.32
N ALA A 368 8.35 15.82 4.64
CA ALA A 368 6.96 16.17 4.29
C ALA A 368 6.08 16.65 5.46
N PRO A 369 6.21 16.11 6.69
CA PRO A 369 5.44 16.63 7.82
C PRO A 369 5.64 18.12 8.15
N GLN A 370 6.78 18.69 7.77
CA GLN A 370 7.12 20.08 8.06
C GLN A 370 7.13 20.95 6.80
N PHE A 371 7.52 20.38 5.67
CA PHE A 371 7.65 21.06 4.37
C PHE A 371 6.98 20.21 3.30
N PRO A 372 5.89 20.69 2.66
CA PRO A 372 5.26 19.97 1.57
C PRO A 372 6.28 19.63 0.48
N LEU A 373 6.31 18.36 0.08
CA LEU A 373 7.16 17.91 -1.02
C LEU A 373 6.41 18.06 -2.35
N ALA A 374 7.14 18.40 -3.41
CA ALA A 374 6.59 18.40 -4.76
C ALA A 374 6.21 16.98 -5.20
N ARG A 375 7.06 16.01 -4.87
CA ARG A 375 6.79 14.57 -5.00
C ARG A 375 6.54 13.96 -3.62
N GLY A 376 6.08 12.73 -3.57
CA GLY A 376 5.86 11.96 -2.35
C GLY A 376 6.30 10.51 -2.55
N TRP A 377 5.74 9.57 -1.78
CA TRP A 377 6.08 8.18 -1.99
C TRP A 377 4.85 7.30 -2.18
N GLU A 378 4.40 7.22 -3.41
CA GLU A 378 3.42 6.26 -3.90
C GLU A 378 3.65 6.03 -5.40
N ARG A 379 4.29 4.92 -5.76
CA ARG A 379 4.83 4.66 -7.12
C ARG A 379 3.80 4.92 -8.24
N GLN A 380 2.55 4.52 -8.07
CA GLN A 380 1.52 4.71 -9.09
C GLN A 380 1.15 6.19 -9.30
N LEU A 381 1.21 7.00 -8.24
CA LEU A 381 0.98 8.44 -8.33
C LEU A 381 2.14 9.15 -9.00
N ASP A 382 3.35 8.76 -8.62
CA ASP A 382 4.58 9.29 -9.19
C ASP A 382 4.64 9.01 -10.72
N TYR A 383 4.25 7.81 -11.16
CA TYR A 383 4.09 7.53 -12.59
C TYR A 383 3.01 8.38 -13.28
N ALA A 384 1.97 8.77 -12.57
CA ALA A 384 0.87 9.53 -13.13
C ALA A 384 1.16 11.03 -13.26
N TYR A 385 1.77 11.60 -12.22
CA TYR A 385 2.05 13.04 -12.15
C TYR A 385 3.42 13.40 -12.70
N ASP A 386 4.40 12.48 -12.58
CA ASP A 386 5.82 12.76 -12.81
C ASP A 386 6.44 11.82 -13.86
N ALA A 387 5.69 11.50 -14.91
CA ALA A 387 6.07 10.54 -15.95
C ALA A 387 7.42 10.86 -16.62
N ASP A 388 7.79 12.13 -16.76
CA ASP A 388 9.05 12.56 -17.37
C ASP A 388 10.29 12.04 -16.63
N PHE A 389 10.18 11.81 -15.32
CA PHE A 389 11.26 11.27 -14.49
C PHE A 389 11.53 9.79 -14.77
N TYR A 390 10.55 9.07 -15.33
CA TYR A 390 10.63 7.65 -15.64
C TYR A 390 10.97 7.34 -17.10
N ASN A 391 10.55 8.21 -18.02
CA ASN A 391 10.63 7.97 -19.46
C ASN A 391 11.94 8.49 -20.08
N SER A 392 12.89 8.96 -19.27
CA SER A 392 14.13 9.61 -19.72
C SER A 392 13.90 10.83 -20.64
N THR A 393 12.73 11.45 -20.53
CA THR A 393 12.34 12.64 -21.31
C THR A 393 12.62 13.94 -20.56
N LEU A 394 13.04 13.86 -19.30
CA LEU A 394 13.35 15.01 -18.46
C LEU A 394 14.53 15.79 -19.02
N THR A 395 14.27 17.02 -19.46
CA THR A 395 15.27 17.99 -19.91
C THR A 395 15.34 19.17 -18.96
N ALA A 396 16.39 20.01 -19.08
CA ALA A 396 16.51 21.23 -18.27
C ALA A 396 15.25 22.11 -18.34
N THR A 397 14.73 22.34 -19.55
CA THR A 397 13.53 23.16 -19.76
C THR A 397 12.26 22.52 -19.18
N ARG A 398 12.07 21.21 -19.34
CA ARG A 398 10.92 20.50 -18.75
C ARG A 398 10.98 20.51 -17.24
N TYR A 399 12.19 20.34 -16.68
CA TYR A 399 12.39 20.41 -15.23
C TYR A 399 12.07 21.80 -14.67
N GLU A 400 12.48 22.89 -15.39
CA GLU A 400 12.12 24.27 -15.04
C GLU A 400 10.60 24.49 -15.00
N SER A 401 9.90 24.04 -16.06
CA SER A 401 8.42 24.12 -16.14
C SER A 401 7.77 23.34 -14.99
N TRP A 402 8.23 22.11 -14.76
CA TRP A 402 7.72 21.25 -13.70
C TRP A 402 7.91 21.86 -12.30
N LEU A 403 9.08 22.45 -12.02
CA LEU A 403 9.35 23.16 -10.77
C LEU A 403 8.38 24.33 -10.57
N SER A 404 8.12 25.11 -11.65
CA SER A 404 7.20 26.24 -11.63
C SER A 404 5.76 25.79 -11.40
N GLU A 405 5.28 24.79 -12.14
CA GLU A 405 3.93 24.24 -12.05
C GLU A 405 3.63 23.68 -10.66
N ASN A 406 4.61 22.98 -10.07
CA ASN A 406 4.48 22.44 -8.72
C ASN A 406 4.79 23.46 -7.61
N ALA A 407 4.96 24.73 -7.95
CA ALA A 407 5.28 25.81 -7.00
C ALA A 407 6.47 25.43 -6.07
N VAL A 408 7.52 24.83 -6.65
CA VAL A 408 8.73 24.46 -5.92
C VAL A 408 9.52 25.72 -5.57
N GLN A 409 9.88 25.87 -4.32
CA GLN A 409 10.70 26.99 -3.85
C GLN A 409 12.16 26.60 -3.66
N TYR A 410 12.38 25.38 -3.14
CA TYR A 410 13.70 24.86 -2.87
C TYR A 410 13.88 23.47 -3.51
N VAL A 411 15.07 23.24 -4.04
CA VAL A 411 15.53 21.92 -4.47
C VAL A 411 16.66 21.50 -3.54
N ALA A 412 16.53 20.37 -2.88
CA ALA A 412 17.53 19.86 -1.94
C ALA A 412 18.09 18.52 -2.43
N LEU A 413 19.31 18.57 -2.97
CA LEU A 413 20.01 17.42 -3.53
C LEU A 413 20.75 16.64 -2.44
N PRO A 414 20.41 15.35 -2.18
CA PRO A 414 21.11 14.49 -1.24
C PRO A 414 22.38 13.87 -1.85
N ASP A 415 23.32 13.45 -1.00
CA ASP A 415 24.46 12.61 -1.38
C ASP A 415 24.20 11.11 -1.29
N ALA A 416 23.01 10.72 -0.79
CA ALA A 416 22.59 9.33 -0.65
C ALA A 416 22.37 8.64 -2.00
N GLN A 417 22.28 7.31 -1.98
CA GLN A 417 21.84 6.55 -3.14
C GLN A 417 20.42 6.97 -3.53
N LEU A 418 20.22 7.25 -4.83
CA LEU A 418 18.93 7.72 -5.36
C LEU A 418 18.10 6.57 -5.93
N ASP A 419 16.78 6.76 -5.96
CA ASP A 419 15.87 5.94 -6.78
C ASP A 419 16.21 6.14 -8.27
N SER A 420 15.89 5.16 -9.08
CA SER A 420 16.12 5.20 -10.53
C SER A 420 15.44 6.39 -11.21
N SER A 421 14.25 6.80 -10.73
CA SER A 421 13.51 7.95 -11.22
C SER A 421 14.24 9.27 -11.03
N SER A 422 15.08 9.40 -9.99
CA SER A 422 15.74 10.66 -9.63
C SER A 422 17.18 10.79 -10.15
N THR A 423 17.70 9.78 -10.85
CA THR A 423 19.08 9.82 -11.36
C THR A 423 19.32 10.85 -12.46
N VAL A 424 18.34 11.05 -13.35
CA VAL A 424 18.41 12.05 -14.43
C VAL A 424 18.31 13.45 -13.85
N GLU A 425 17.36 13.65 -12.96
CA GLU A 425 17.16 14.91 -12.21
C GLU A 425 18.44 15.35 -11.50
N ALA A 426 19.03 14.47 -10.70
CA ALA A 426 20.27 14.77 -9.98
C ALA A 426 21.44 15.13 -10.92
N LYS A 427 21.52 14.51 -12.11
CA LYS A 427 22.51 14.89 -13.14
C LYS A 427 22.26 16.29 -13.68
N LEU A 428 20.99 16.65 -13.94
CA LEU A 428 20.61 18.00 -14.38
C LEU A 428 20.96 19.04 -13.33
N ILE A 429 20.63 18.81 -12.06
CA ILE A 429 20.96 19.74 -10.97
C ILE A 429 22.49 19.94 -10.90
N LYS A 430 23.27 18.87 -10.93
CA LYS A 430 24.74 18.89 -10.89
C LYS A 430 25.39 19.56 -12.11
N SER A 431 24.69 19.64 -13.24
CA SER A 431 25.21 20.31 -14.44
C SER A 431 25.21 21.84 -14.33
N GLY A 432 24.58 22.41 -13.31
CA GLY A 432 24.53 23.86 -13.08
C GLY A 432 23.43 24.55 -13.87
N LEU A 433 22.17 24.34 -13.45
CA LEU A 433 21.00 24.94 -14.10
C LEU A 433 20.89 26.44 -13.74
N PRO A 434 20.70 27.36 -14.72
CA PRO A 434 20.74 28.80 -14.49
C PRO A 434 19.61 29.31 -13.58
N TYR A 435 18.49 28.60 -13.52
CA TYR A 435 17.34 28.92 -12.70
C TYR A 435 17.43 28.34 -11.26
N LEU A 436 18.47 27.53 -10.95
CA LEU A 436 18.75 27.02 -9.61
C LEU A 436 19.94 27.78 -8.99
N GLN A 437 19.66 28.60 -7.98
CA GLN A 437 20.68 29.32 -7.25
C GLN A 437 21.13 28.53 -6.02
N PRO A 438 22.41 28.09 -5.92
CA PRO A 438 22.90 27.46 -4.71
C PRO A 438 22.87 28.46 -3.54
N ILE A 439 22.32 28.05 -2.40
CA ILE A 439 22.11 28.91 -1.25
C ILE A 439 22.67 28.34 0.05
N TRP A 440 22.81 27.02 0.13
CA TRP A 440 23.36 26.36 1.31
C TRP A 440 23.87 24.94 0.97
N HIS A 441 24.85 24.47 1.71
CA HIS A 441 25.32 23.08 1.65
C HIS A 441 25.86 22.64 3.02
N ASP A 442 25.88 21.33 3.26
CA ASP A 442 26.62 20.69 4.33
C ASP A 442 27.33 19.40 3.83
N ALA A 443 27.60 18.45 4.71
CA ALA A 443 28.26 17.20 4.34
C ALA A 443 27.39 16.30 3.43
N HIS A 444 26.06 16.41 3.54
CA HIS A 444 25.11 15.49 2.90
C HIS A 444 24.14 16.17 1.92
N TRP A 445 24.01 17.49 1.98
CA TRP A 445 22.97 18.21 1.26
C TRP A 445 23.52 19.41 0.49
N GLN A 446 22.95 19.65 -0.68
CA GLN A 446 23.09 20.91 -1.41
C GLN A 446 21.69 21.48 -1.65
N VAL A 447 21.44 22.70 -1.19
CA VAL A 447 20.13 23.35 -1.33
C VAL A 447 20.22 24.49 -2.33
N PHE A 448 19.28 24.50 -3.24
CA PHE A 448 19.12 25.51 -4.27
C PHE A 448 17.79 26.22 -4.09
N ARG A 449 17.76 27.54 -4.36
CA ARG A 449 16.53 28.30 -4.52
C ARG A 449 16.16 28.31 -6.00
N PHE A 450 14.90 27.98 -6.30
CA PHE A 450 14.34 28.16 -7.63
C PHE A 450 14.01 29.63 -7.86
N ARG A 451 14.62 30.26 -8.85
CA ARG A 451 14.54 31.72 -9.10
C ARG A 451 13.15 32.16 -9.58
N GLU A 452 12.47 31.31 -10.34
CA GLU A 452 11.18 31.57 -10.96
C GLU A 452 9.99 31.22 -10.04
N TYR A 453 10.24 30.92 -8.76
CA TYR A 453 9.18 30.65 -7.79
C TYR A 453 8.25 31.84 -7.62
N ARG A 454 6.94 31.65 -7.85
CA ARG A 454 5.90 32.67 -7.79
C ARG A 454 4.88 32.47 -6.65
N GLY A 455 4.96 31.38 -5.93
CA GLY A 455 4.01 31.01 -4.89
C GLY A 455 3.03 29.93 -5.32
N LEU A 456 2.14 29.55 -4.41
CA LEU A 456 1.10 28.54 -4.63
C LEU A 456 -0.19 29.11 -5.24
N VAL A 457 -0.31 30.43 -5.36
CA VAL A 457 -1.55 31.10 -5.75
C VAL A 457 -1.29 32.09 -6.86
N ASP A 458 -2.00 31.94 -7.96
CA ASP A 458 -2.05 32.89 -9.08
C ASP A 458 -3.41 33.61 -9.06
N GLY A 459 -3.37 34.93 -9.28
CA GLY A 459 -4.56 35.78 -9.31
C GLY A 459 -4.70 36.71 -8.11
N PRO A 460 -5.85 37.38 -7.92
CA PRO A 460 -6.05 38.44 -6.93
C PRO A 460 -6.28 37.87 -5.52
N ALA A 461 -5.41 36.99 -5.03
CA ALA A 461 -5.48 36.43 -3.69
C ALA A 461 -4.09 36.08 -3.15
N GLN A 462 -3.99 35.95 -1.83
CA GLN A 462 -2.80 35.51 -1.11
C GLN A 462 -3.13 34.34 -0.19
N LEU A 463 -2.30 33.31 -0.18
CA LEU A 463 -2.40 32.22 0.75
C LEU A 463 -2.00 32.67 2.15
N THR A 464 -2.85 32.43 3.15
CA THR A 464 -2.60 32.82 4.55
C THR A 464 -2.39 31.62 5.47
N THR A 465 -3.04 30.47 5.18
CA THR A 465 -2.83 29.21 5.89
C THR A 465 -2.93 28.04 4.94
N LEU A 466 -2.15 27.00 5.20
CA LEU A 466 -2.20 25.72 4.50
C LEU A 466 -2.07 24.60 5.52
N THR A 467 -3.05 23.69 5.51
CA THR A 467 -3.04 22.41 6.25
C THR A 467 -3.21 21.26 5.27
N PRO A 468 -3.13 20.00 5.68
CA PRO A 468 -3.29 18.87 4.73
C PRO A 468 -4.56 18.95 3.88
N ASP A 469 -5.70 19.31 4.47
CA ASP A 469 -7.03 19.26 3.83
C ASP A 469 -7.77 20.61 3.81
N THR A 470 -7.09 21.68 4.17
CA THR A 470 -7.70 23.03 4.26
C THR A 470 -6.69 24.10 3.88
N PHE A 471 -7.13 25.12 3.18
CA PHE A 471 -6.34 26.33 2.97
C PHE A 471 -7.21 27.59 3.06
N THR A 472 -6.59 28.70 3.43
CA THR A 472 -7.26 29.99 3.57
C THR A 472 -6.60 31.02 2.67
N LEU A 473 -7.43 31.77 1.95
CA LEU A 473 -7.00 32.86 1.07
C LEU A 473 -7.49 34.22 1.60
N ARG A 474 -6.67 35.24 1.41
CA ARG A 474 -7.08 36.62 1.46
C ARG A 474 -7.29 37.11 0.03
N VAL A 475 -8.54 37.22 -0.40
CA VAL A 475 -8.93 37.70 -1.73
C VAL A 475 -8.83 39.21 -1.72
N THR A 476 -8.13 39.78 -2.71
CA THR A 476 -7.85 41.24 -2.81
C THR A 476 -8.69 41.94 -3.86
N GLY A 477 -9.28 41.21 -4.79
CA GLY A 477 -10.07 41.75 -5.90
C GLY A 477 -10.87 40.67 -6.65
N PRO A 478 -11.70 41.07 -7.61
CA PRO A 478 -12.42 40.14 -8.46
C PRO A 478 -11.46 39.47 -9.45
N GLY A 479 -11.80 38.23 -9.83
CA GLY A 479 -11.04 37.44 -10.80
C GLY A 479 -11.03 35.97 -10.44
N VAL A 480 -10.45 35.17 -11.34
CA VAL A 480 -10.20 33.74 -11.10
C VAL A 480 -8.92 33.60 -10.28
N VAL A 481 -8.97 32.77 -9.26
CA VAL A 481 -7.81 32.44 -8.44
C VAL A 481 -7.45 30.98 -8.70
N THR A 482 -6.26 30.72 -9.23
CA THR A 482 -5.71 29.38 -9.38
C THR A 482 -4.82 29.04 -8.18
N VAL A 483 -5.04 27.89 -7.58
CA VAL A 483 -4.18 27.38 -6.51
C VAL A 483 -3.51 26.09 -6.99
N HIS A 484 -2.19 26.02 -6.91
CA HIS A 484 -1.40 24.86 -7.32
C HIS A 484 -1.56 23.71 -6.32
N ILE A 485 -2.79 23.27 -6.12
CA ILE A 485 -3.24 22.08 -5.42
C ILE A 485 -4.17 21.35 -6.38
N HIS A 486 -4.08 20.03 -6.48
CA HIS A 486 -4.93 19.27 -7.38
C HIS A 486 -6.41 19.42 -7.03
N ASP A 487 -7.23 19.52 -8.07
CA ASP A 487 -8.68 19.60 -7.92
C ASP A 487 -9.27 18.28 -7.43
N SER A 488 -10.33 18.40 -6.67
CA SER A 488 -11.13 17.27 -6.15
C SER A 488 -12.58 17.70 -6.09
N PRO A 489 -13.54 16.80 -6.36
CA PRO A 489 -14.96 17.10 -6.22
C PRO A 489 -15.38 17.41 -4.78
N HIS A 490 -14.48 17.19 -3.82
CA HIS A 490 -14.70 17.37 -2.40
C HIS A 490 -14.25 18.75 -1.87
N TRP A 491 -13.68 19.63 -2.70
CA TRP A 491 -13.35 20.99 -2.28
C TRP A 491 -14.59 21.86 -2.10
N ALA A 492 -14.79 22.38 -0.91
CA ALA A 492 -15.88 23.27 -0.56
C ALA A 492 -15.38 24.66 -0.14
N VAL A 493 -15.96 25.71 -0.72
CA VAL A 493 -15.69 27.11 -0.37
C VAL A 493 -16.60 27.51 0.78
N GLN A 494 -16.02 27.90 1.91
CA GLN A 494 -16.77 28.47 3.03
C GLN A 494 -16.98 29.98 2.80
N GLY A 495 -18.16 30.33 2.29
CA GLY A 495 -18.52 31.68 1.88
C GLY A 495 -18.98 31.73 0.44
N SER A 496 -18.73 32.90 -0.21
CA SER A 496 -19.08 33.06 -1.63
C SER A 496 -17.99 32.51 -2.53
N GLY A 497 -18.41 31.81 -3.59
CA GLY A 497 -17.52 31.24 -4.59
C GLY A 497 -17.78 29.77 -4.86
N CYS A 498 -17.13 29.25 -5.87
CA CYS A 498 -17.20 27.86 -6.28
C CYS A 498 -15.86 27.37 -6.84
N THR A 499 -15.68 26.04 -6.89
CA THR A 499 -14.47 25.40 -7.40
C THR A 499 -14.70 24.81 -8.78
N ARG A 500 -13.64 24.79 -9.59
CA ARG A 500 -13.58 24.12 -10.90
C ARG A 500 -12.18 23.56 -11.12
N ALA A 501 -12.06 22.46 -11.88
CA ALA A 501 -10.79 22.00 -12.40
C ALA A 501 -10.26 22.99 -13.44
N GLY A 502 -9.06 23.51 -13.24
CA GLY A 502 -8.31 24.32 -14.19
C GLY A 502 -7.36 23.47 -15.05
N PRO A 503 -6.45 24.13 -15.81
CA PRO A 503 -5.37 23.47 -16.51
C PRO A 503 -4.56 22.59 -15.55
N ASP A 504 -4.01 21.48 -16.05
CA ASP A 504 -3.19 20.52 -15.28
C ASP A 504 -3.85 20.02 -13.97
N ASN A 505 -5.19 20.06 -13.96
CA ASN A 505 -6.00 19.69 -12.81
C ASN A 505 -5.76 20.54 -11.54
N TRP A 506 -5.28 21.79 -11.67
CA TRP A 506 -5.20 22.72 -10.55
C TRP A 506 -6.59 23.22 -10.15
N ILE A 507 -6.78 23.46 -8.85
CA ILE A 507 -8.04 24.02 -8.37
C ILE A 507 -8.17 25.48 -8.82
N GLN A 508 -9.26 25.82 -9.49
CA GLN A 508 -9.66 27.18 -9.76
C GLN A 508 -10.86 27.59 -8.90
N LEU A 509 -10.78 28.79 -8.35
CA LEU A 509 -11.80 29.41 -7.54
C LEU A 509 -12.43 30.57 -8.29
N HIS A 510 -13.74 30.55 -8.40
CA HIS A 510 -14.52 31.54 -9.15
C HIS A 510 -15.52 32.25 -8.23
N ASN A 511 -15.96 33.44 -8.64
CA ASN A 511 -16.98 34.23 -7.95
C ASN A 511 -16.64 34.55 -6.48
N LEU A 512 -15.35 34.70 -6.17
CA LEU A 512 -14.88 35.07 -4.85
C LEU A 512 -15.19 36.56 -4.59
N VAL A 513 -15.54 36.87 -3.33
CA VAL A 513 -15.70 38.21 -2.84
C VAL A 513 -14.43 38.63 -2.07
N PRO A 514 -13.95 39.89 -2.20
CA PRO A 514 -12.81 40.36 -1.42
C PRO A 514 -12.98 40.12 0.09
N GLY A 515 -11.94 39.57 0.73
CA GLY A 515 -11.97 39.18 2.14
C GLY A 515 -11.27 37.84 2.39
N THR A 516 -11.48 37.31 3.56
CA THR A 516 -10.92 35.98 3.94
C THR A 516 -11.87 34.85 3.53
N VAL A 517 -11.37 33.95 2.73
CA VAL A 517 -12.13 32.77 2.25
C VAL A 517 -11.38 31.49 2.66
N ARG A 518 -12.10 30.55 3.25
CA ARG A 518 -11.56 29.25 3.66
C ARG A 518 -12.08 28.16 2.74
N ILE A 519 -11.18 27.31 2.26
CA ILE A 519 -11.48 26.18 1.40
C ILE A 519 -11.13 24.90 2.17
N VAL A 520 -12.07 23.94 2.23
CA VAL A 520 -11.96 22.73 3.03
C VAL A 520 -12.38 21.50 2.22
N GLN A 521 -11.88 20.34 2.59
CA GLN A 521 -12.42 19.08 2.09
C GLN A 521 -13.73 18.74 2.81
N ALA A 522 -14.76 18.41 2.04
CA ALA A 522 -16.09 18.02 2.53
C ALA A 522 -16.65 16.89 1.64
N LEU A 523 -17.60 16.11 2.16
CA LEU A 523 -18.26 15.05 1.37
C LEU A 523 -18.97 15.61 0.13
N SER A 524 -19.46 16.85 0.20
CA SER A 524 -20.03 17.57 -0.94
C SER A 524 -19.27 18.88 -1.14
N GLY A 525 -18.55 19.00 -2.23
CA GLY A 525 -17.84 20.23 -2.62
C GLY A 525 -18.77 21.30 -3.19
N THR A 526 -18.25 22.52 -3.28
CA THR A 526 -18.97 23.67 -3.86
C THR A 526 -18.52 23.85 -5.32
N ARG A 527 -19.08 23.04 -6.24
CA ARG A 527 -18.75 23.11 -7.67
C ARG A 527 -19.52 24.22 -8.38
N CYS A 528 -18.88 24.85 -9.38
CA CYS A 528 -19.55 25.83 -10.24
C CYS A 528 -20.62 25.16 -11.12
N ASP A 529 -21.74 25.86 -11.41
CA ASP A 529 -22.95 25.27 -12.04
C ASP A 529 -22.74 24.66 -13.44
N ALA A 530 -21.68 25.02 -14.15
CA ALA A 530 -21.34 24.40 -15.44
C ALA A 530 -20.76 22.97 -15.34
N ASP A 531 -20.49 22.49 -14.13
CA ASP A 531 -19.85 21.20 -13.84
C ASP A 531 -20.75 20.24 -13.04
N ARG A 532 -22.05 20.57 -12.85
CA ARG A 532 -23.05 19.71 -12.22
C ARG A 532 -23.72 18.75 -13.19
#